data_5bfd089052968ee64b8ee69b2ed12e4b
#
_entry.id   5bfd089052968ee64b8ee69b2ed12e4b
#
_cell.length_a   1.000
_cell.length_b   1.000
_cell.length_c   1.000
_cell.angle_alpha   90.00
_cell.angle_beta   90.00
_cell.angle_gamma   90.00
#
_symmetry.space_group_name_H-M   'P 1'
#
loop_
_entity.id
_entity.type
_entity.pdbx_description
1 polymer ?
#
loop_
_entity_poly.entity_id
_entity_poly.type
_entity_poly.pdbx_seq_one_letter_code
_entity_poly.pdbx_strand_id
1 'polypeptide(L)'
;MTFDERRNSAYLKALKQVVTPDSVVLDLGAGLGMLGLQAAKLGAKRVYLVEPEDVISVTREIVKVNGFDDRVVCLQGKIEKVDIPEPVDVIISVFTGNFLLGEDLLPSLFFARDRYLKPGGVLIPNAAIMEAAPVSAPETFKEVIDVWSTPQLGIDQSPARTYANQQIYWYGKELKKAQYLAIPEPLMELDFYTATQTHCQTQISYAIKDAGCCHGFAGWFKMQLGDSWLSTAPHEPPLHWSVAYLPLDPPLEVTQGDDLTFRLTRPTYGDWTWQVALNDQRQQRSTFFATPMTMKTLRQQSPDYQPSLNDKGAAALFVLSHSNRSLSTKAMAEQLVIAYSQQFPDLRKAMNFVQGLIGSFSH
;
A
#
# COMPACT_ATOMS: atom_id res chain seq x y z
N MET A 1 1.00 -12.78 -3.65
CA MET A 1 1.50 -12.82 -2.24
C MET A 1 1.66 -14.24 -1.73
N THR A 2 0.61 -15.06 -1.62
CA THR A 2 0.65 -16.40 -0.97
C THR A 2 1.71 -17.34 -1.56
N PHE A 3 1.96 -17.28 -2.86
CA PHE A 3 2.91 -18.12 -3.57
C PHE A 3 4.28 -17.47 -3.85
N ASP A 4 4.61 -16.38 -3.13
CA ASP A 4 5.95 -15.78 -3.17
C ASP A 4 6.90 -16.61 -2.29
N GLU A 5 7.54 -17.61 -2.90
CA GLU A 5 8.40 -18.55 -2.18
C GLU A 5 9.61 -17.87 -1.54
N ARG A 6 10.21 -16.87 -2.20
CA ARG A 6 11.37 -16.15 -1.68
C ARG A 6 11.00 -15.40 -0.40
N ARG A 7 9.89 -14.67 -0.42
CA ARG A 7 9.36 -13.97 0.76
C ARG A 7 9.02 -14.96 1.87
N ASN A 8 8.20 -15.97 1.55
CA ASN A 8 7.74 -16.93 2.55
C ASN A 8 8.89 -17.69 3.20
N SER A 9 9.92 -18.05 2.43
CA SER A 9 11.13 -18.72 2.95
C SER A 9 11.94 -17.82 3.88
N ALA A 10 12.05 -16.51 3.56
CA ALA A 10 12.75 -15.54 4.41
C ALA A 10 12.02 -15.35 5.76
N TYR A 11 10.67 -15.21 5.73
CA TYR A 11 9.86 -15.15 6.95
C TYR A 11 9.94 -16.44 7.76
N LEU A 12 9.85 -17.60 7.12
CA LEU A 12 9.99 -18.89 7.81
C LEU A 12 11.35 -19.04 8.49
N LYS A 13 12.43 -18.56 7.84
CA LYS A 13 13.77 -18.57 8.46
C LYS A 13 13.80 -17.71 9.73
N ALA A 14 13.21 -16.53 9.70
CA ALA A 14 13.11 -15.66 10.87
C ALA A 14 12.25 -16.29 11.98
N LEU A 15 11.09 -16.86 11.63
CA LEU A 15 10.20 -17.55 12.59
C LEU A 15 10.89 -18.70 13.30
N LYS A 16 11.70 -19.50 12.60
CA LYS A 16 12.46 -20.60 13.20
C LYS A 16 13.46 -20.17 14.28
N GLN A 17 13.89 -18.91 14.26
CA GLN A 17 14.82 -18.37 15.25
C GLN A 17 14.13 -17.97 16.56
N VAL A 18 12.82 -17.65 16.51
CA VAL A 18 12.14 -16.98 17.62
C VAL A 18 10.93 -17.74 18.17
N VAL A 19 10.30 -18.61 17.37
CA VAL A 19 9.11 -19.36 17.80
C VAL A 19 9.53 -20.55 18.65
N THR A 20 8.98 -20.63 19.86
CA THR A 20 9.14 -21.71 20.83
C THR A 20 7.76 -22.31 21.19
N PRO A 21 7.70 -23.46 21.90
CA PRO A 21 6.44 -24.05 22.39
C PRO A 21 5.64 -23.15 23.33
N ASP A 22 6.25 -22.15 23.94
CA ASP A 22 5.59 -21.18 24.84
C ASP A 22 5.16 -19.89 24.12
N SER A 23 5.56 -19.69 22.85
CA SER A 23 5.32 -18.45 22.11
C SER A 23 3.84 -18.25 21.80
N VAL A 24 3.37 -17.03 22.07
CA VAL A 24 2.10 -16.47 21.57
C VAL A 24 2.44 -15.56 20.38
N VAL A 25 1.83 -15.81 19.22
CA VAL A 25 2.16 -15.15 17.95
C VAL A 25 0.94 -14.41 17.43
N LEU A 26 1.12 -13.18 16.95
CA LEU A 26 0.14 -12.40 16.20
C LEU A 26 0.59 -12.29 14.75
N ASP A 27 -0.23 -12.76 13.82
CA ASP A 27 -0.07 -12.53 12.38
C ASP A 27 -1.05 -11.42 11.96
N LEU A 28 -0.50 -10.26 11.63
CA LEU A 28 -1.23 -9.03 11.37
C LEU A 28 -1.43 -8.84 9.87
N GLY A 29 -2.70 -8.79 9.43
CA GLY A 29 -3.06 -8.84 8.01
C GLY A 29 -2.81 -10.24 7.44
N ALA A 30 -3.30 -11.26 8.14
CA ALA A 30 -2.94 -12.65 7.90
C ALA A 30 -3.34 -13.18 6.50
N GLY A 31 -4.34 -12.57 5.84
CA GLY A 31 -4.88 -13.06 4.59
C GLY A 31 -5.29 -14.53 4.71
N LEU A 32 -4.69 -15.41 3.91
CA LEU A 32 -4.90 -16.87 4.01
C LEU A 32 -4.12 -17.55 5.15
N GLY A 33 -3.46 -16.80 6.03
CA GLY A 33 -2.81 -17.31 7.24
C GLY A 33 -1.46 -18.00 7.01
N MET A 34 -0.82 -17.84 5.86
CA MET A 34 0.39 -18.59 5.50
C MET A 34 1.49 -18.47 6.56
N LEU A 35 1.76 -17.27 7.07
CA LEU A 35 2.87 -17.05 8.00
C LEU A 35 2.50 -17.48 9.42
N GLY A 36 1.30 -17.13 9.90
CA GLY A 36 0.84 -17.59 11.21
C GLY A 36 0.69 -19.10 11.29
N LEU A 37 0.25 -19.78 10.23
CA LEU A 37 0.20 -21.25 10.19
C LEU A 37 1.61 -21.88 10.20
N GLN A 38 2.62 -21.21 9.65
CA GLN A 38 4.01 -21.66 9.83
C GLN A 38 4.45 -21.54 11.30
N ALA A 39 4.05 -20.47 12.00
CA ALA A 39 4.32 -20.36 13.43
C ALA A 39 3.62 -21.48 14.23
N ALA A 40 2.36 -21.80 13.92
CA ALA A 40 1.64 -22.93 14.52
C ALA A 40 2.33 -24.27 14.25
N LYS A 41 2.81 -24.49 13.00
CA LYS A 41 3.55 -25.69 12.60
C LYS A 41 4.92 -25.81 13.30
N LEU A 42 5.54 -24.69 13.64
CA LEU A 42 6.78 -24.65 14.45
C LEU A 42 6.53 -24.94 15.94
N GLY A 43 5.27 -25.06 16.34
CA GLY A 43 4.90 -25.43 17.70
C GLY A 43 4.51 -24.28 18.61
N ALA A 44 4.22 -23.10 18.08
CA ALA A 44 3.73 -21.98 18.88
C ALA A 44 2.53 -22.39 19.75
N LYS A 45 2.50 -21.92 21.00
CA LYS A 45 1.43 -22.19 21.98
C LYS A 45 0.08 -21.67 21.50
N ARG A 46 0.07 -20.46 20.95
CA ARG A 46 -1.12 -19.77 20.44
C ARG A 46 -0.75 -18.89 19.25
N VAL A 47 -1.63 -18.84 18.25
CA VAL A 47 -1.47 -17.94 17.10
C VAL A 47 -2.78 -17.20 16.87
N TYR A 48 -2.74 -15.88 16.83
CA TYR A 48 -3.85 -15.03 16.48
C TYR A 48 -3.66 -14.56 15.02
N LEU A 49 -4.61 -14.86 14.15
CA LEU A 49 -4.65 -14.39 12.76
C LEU A 49 -5.66 -13.26 12.69
N VAL A 50 -5.19 -12.04 12.47
CA VAL A 50 -6.05 -10.86 12.35
C VAL A 50 -6.14 -10.44 10.89
N GLU A 51 -7.36 -10.40 10.34
CA GLU A 51 -7.61 -10.05 8.95
C GLU A 51 -8.97 -9.32 8.84
N PRO A 52 -9.01 -8.09 8.28
CA PRO A 52 -10.26 -7.36 8.16
C PRO A 52 -11.21 -7.90 7.09
N GLU A 53 -10.67 -8.51 6.03
CA GLU A 53 -11.42 -8.93 4.86
C GLU A 53 -12.09 -10.30 5.05
N ASP A 54 -13.12 -10.56 4.25
CA ASP A 54 -13.90 -11.81 4.31
C ASP A 54 -13.09 -13.08 3.99
N VAL A 55 -11.90 -12.91 3.43
CA VAL A 55 -10.95 -14.02 3.18
C VAL A 55 -10.63 -14.81 4.45
N ILE A 56 -10.78 -14.21 5.64
CA ILE A 56 -10.59 -14.88 6.93
C ILE A 56 -11.52 -16.10 7.10
N SER A 57 -12.67 -16.13 6.42
CA SER A 57 -13.56 -17.28 6.42
C SER A 57 -12.91 -18.51 5.77
N VAL A 58 -12.21 -18.29 4.67
CA VAL A 58 -11.42 -19.34 3.99
C VAL A 58 -10.23 -19.76 4.88
N THR A 59 -9.63 -18.80 5.57
CA THR A 59 -8.50 -19.06 6.48
C THR A 59 -8.91 -20.00 7.62
N ARG A 60 -10.14 -19.86 8.17
CA ARG A 60 -10.67 -20.79 9.18
C ARG A 60 -10.74 -22.23 8.65
N GLU A 61 -11.15 -22.43 7.40
CA GLU A 61 -11.16 -23.75 6.78
C GLU A 61 -9.73 -24.29 6.59
N ILE A 62 -8.79 -23.43 6.19
CA ILE A 62 -7.37 -23.81 6.06
C ILE A 62 -6.80 -24.23 7.43
N VAL A 63 -7.08 -23.49 8.51
CA VAL A 63 -6.68 -23.83 9.87
C VAL A 63 -7.17 -25.23 10.24
N LYS A 64 -8.45 -25.52 10.00
CA LYS A 64 -9.09 -26.79 10.32
C LYS A 64 -8.51 -27.96 9.52
N VAL A 65 -8.34 -27.81 8.21
CA VAL A 65 -7.78 -28.86 7.34
C VAL A 65 -6.36 -29.21 7.73
N ASN A 66 -5.60 -28.23 8.29
CA ASN A 66 -4.24 -28.47 8.78
C ASN A 66 -4.17 -28.95 10.25
N GLY A 67 -5.31 -29.06 10.96
CA GLY A 67 -5.37 -29.54 12.32
C GLY A 67 -4.77 -28.58 13.34
N PHE A 68 -4.94 -27.27 13.16
CA PHE A 68 -4.43 -26.23 14.07
C PHE A 68 -5.52 -25.50 14.85
N ASP A 69 -6.77 -25.97 14.81
CA ASP A 69 -7.92 -25.33 15.46
C ASP A 69 -7.84 -25.33 16.98
N ASP A 70 -6.98 -26.14 17.57
CA ASP A 70 -6.69 -26.16 19.01
C ASP A 70 -5.87 -24.94 19.47
N ARG A 71 -5.08 -24.33 18.59
CA ARG A 71 -4.12 -23.28 18.93
C ARG A 71 -4.19 -22.04 18.06
N VAL A 72 -4.86 -22.05 16.91
CA VAL A 72 -5.00 -20.91 16.01
C VAL A 72 -6.37 -20.28 16.15
N VAL A 73 -6.41 -18.97 16.38
CA VAL A 73 -7.63 -18.16 16.51
C VAL A 73 -7.70 -17.15 15.37
N CYS A 74 -8.76 -17.20 14.56
CA CYS A 74 -9.02 -16.28 13.47
C CYS A 74 -9.95 -15.14 13.92
N LEU A 75 -9.47 -13.91 13.92
CA LEU A 75 -10.17 -12.70 14.31
C LEU A 75 -10.42 -11.84 13.08
N GLN A 76 -11.70 -11.58 12.74
CA GLN A 76 -12.06 -10.71 11.64
C GLN A 76 -12.18 -9.28 12.12
N GLY A 77 -11.42 -8.38 11.52
CA GLY A 77 -11.45 -6.95 11.78
C GLY A 77 -10.09 -6.30 11.68
N LYS A 78 -10.08 -4.97 11.72
CA LYS A 78 -8.86 -4.19 11.84
C LYS A 78 -8.29 -4.37 13.25
N ILE A 79 -6.97 -4.37 13.38
CA ILE A 79 -6.29 -4.58 14.67
C ILE A 79 -6.71 -3.55 15.74
N GLU A 80 -7.08 -2.35 15.32
CA GLU A 80 -7.55 -1.28 16.21
C GLU A 80 -8.96 -1.55 16.80
N LYS A 81 -9.68 -2.54 16.25
CA LYS A 81 -11.07 -2.87 16.63
C LYS A 81 -11.24 -4.28 17.16
N VAL A 82 -10.26 -5.14 16.99
CA VAL A 82 -10.27 -6.49 17.59
C VAL A 82 -9.56 -6.47 18.93
N ASP A 83 -9.91 -7.40 19.83
CA ASP A 83 -9.24 -7.55 21.11
C ASP A 83 -8.45 -8.86 21.12
N ILE A 84 -7.14 -8.75 21.41
CA ILE A 84 -6.26 -9.88 21.61
C ILE A 84 -6.20 -10.09 23.13
N PRO A 85 -6.62 -11.29 23.66
CA PRO A 85 -6.87 -11.47 25.08
C PRO A 85 -5.60 -11.56 25.93
N GLU A 86 -4.42 -11.66 25.33
CA GLU A 86 -3.12 -11.79 26.00
C GLU A 86 -2.01 -11.08 25.24
N PRO A 87 -0.95 -10.60 25.91
CA PRO A 87 0.23 -10.07 25.24
C PRO A 87 0.95 -11.16 24.43
N VAL A 88 1.53 -10.76 23.28
CA VAL A 88 2.17 -11.65 22.33
C VAL A 88 3.70 -11.57 22.38
N ASP A 89 4.36 -12.69 22.13
CA ASP A 89 5.82 -12.77 22.09
C ASP A 89 6.38 -12.35 20.72
N VAL A 90 5.60 -12.58 19.63
CA VAL A 90 6.01 -12.30 18.26
C VAL A 90 4.86 -11.65 17.49
N ILE A 91 5.14 -10.57 16.78
CA ILE A 91 4.24 -10.02 15.78
C ILE A 91 4.85 -10.22 14.40
N ILE A 92 4.11 -10.91 13.53
CA ILE A 92 4.43 -11.06 12.12
C ILE A 92 3.55 -10.08 11.34
N SER A 93 4.12 -9.41 10.35
CA SER A 93 3.32 -8.58 9.43
C SER A 93 3.93 -8.53 8.03
N VAL A 94 3.07 -8.32 7.02
CA VAL A 94 3.48 -7.98 5.65
C VAL A 94 3.01 -6.55 5.35
N PHE A 95 3.16 -5.66 6.33
CA PHE A 95 2.64 -4.29 6.32
C PHE A 95 3.60 -3.27 5.71
N THR A 96 4.62 -3.74 5.00
CA THR A 96 5.42 -2.92 4.10
C THR A 96 4.73 -2.88 2.73
N GLY A 97 4.15 -1.75 2.38
CA GLY A 97 3.57 -1.54 1.04
C GLY A 97 4.64 -1.37 -0.04
N ASN A 98 4.22 -1.21 -1.29
CA ASN A 98 5.14 -0.87 -2.36
C ASN A 98 5.88 0.42 -2.01
N PHE A 99 7.20 0.46 -2.28
CA PHE A 99 8.07 1.57 -1.88
C PHE A 99 7.89 1.92 -0.39
N LEU A 100 7.79 0.89 0.46
CA LEU A 100 7.62 0.90 1.91
C LEU A 100 6.31 1.52 2.41
N LEU A 101 5.93 2.71 1.94
CA LEU A 101 4.84 3.51 2.47
C LEU A 101 3.56 3.47 1.60
N GLY A 102 3.55 2.78 0.47
CA GLY A 102 2.50 2.90 -0.55
C GLY A 102 1.07 2.61 -0.09
N GLU A 103 0.88 1.82 0.94
CA GLU A 103 -0.44 1.33 1.39
C GLU A 103 -0.83 1.82 2.80
N ASP A 104 0.01 2.65 3.43
CA ASP A 104 -0.21 3.22 4.77
C ASP A 104 -0.54 2.19 5.88
N LEU A 105 0.09 1.01 5.84
CA LEU A 105 -0.17 -0.09 6.78
C LEU A 105 0.66 -0.01 8.07
N LEU A 106 1.77 0.73 8.06
CA LEU A 106 2.67 0.85 9.22
C LEU A 106 2.00 1.42 10.49
N PRO A 107 1.05 2.37 10.42
CA PRO A 107 0.33 2.82 11.62
C PRO A 107 -0.34 1.68 12.39
N SER A 108 -0.95 0.73 11.69
CA SER A 108 -1.57 -0.45 12.32
C SER A 108 -0.54 -1.41 12.93
N LEU A 109 0.65 -1.53 12.31
CA LEU A 109 1.76 -2.29 12.91
C LEU A 109 2.22 -1.64 14.22
N PHE A 110 2.41 -0.32 14.22
CA PHE A 110 2.84 0.39 15.42
C PHE A 110 1.78 0.35 16.54
N PHE A 111 0.49 0.43 16.18
CA PHE A 111 -0.59 0.22 17.13
C PHE A 111 -0.52 -1.19 17.75
N ALA A 112 -0.36 -2.24 16.92
CA ALA A 112 -0.25 -3.61 17.39
C ALA A 112 0.96 -3.82 18.31
N ARG A 113 2.13 -3.27 17.94
CA ARG A 113 3.35 -3.28 18.75
C ARG A 113 3.10 -2.67 20.13
N ASP A 114 2.59 -1.45 20.18
CA ASP A 114 2.44 -0.68 21.41
C ASP A 114 1.38 -1.27 22.34
N ARG A 115 0.37 -1.94 21.77
CA ARG A 115 -0.75 -2.51 22.52
C ARG A 115 -0.51 -3.94 22.99
N TYR A 116 0.11 -4.76 22.14
CA TYR A 116 0.09 -6.21 22.35
C TYR A 116 1.46 -6.85 22.47
N LEU A 117 2.55 -6.24 21.97
CA LEU A 117 3.87 -6.85 22.06
C LEU A 117 4.40 -6.81 23.50
N LYS A 118 4.85 -7.94 24.01
CA LYS A 118 5.53 -8.02 25.32
C LYS A 118 6.83 -7.21 25.31
N PRO A 119 7.28 -6.69 26.47
CA PRO A 119 8.64 -6.20 26.61
C PRO A 119 9.65 -7.27 26.18
N GLY A 120 10.57 -6.92 25.25
CA GLY A 120 11.51 -7.87 24.66
C GLY A 120 10.92 -8.83 23.63
N GLY A 121 9.65 -8.66 23.26
CA GLY A 121 9.03 -9.41 22.15
C GLY A 121 9.62 -9.06 20.79
N VAL A 122 9.33 -9.87 19.78
CA VAL A 122 9.98 -9.81 18.47
C VAL A 122 9.01 -9.34 17.39
N LEU A 123 9.47 -8.40 16.56
CA LEU A 123 8.80 -7.99 15.31
C LEU A 123 9.43 -8.67 14.10
N ILE A 124 8.61 -9.16 13.18
CA ILE A 124 9.02 -9.70 11.89
C ILE A 124 8.16 -9.06 10.78
N PRO A 125 8.70 -8.09 10.01
CA PRO A 125 10.04 -7.50 10.07
C PRO A 125 10.24 -6.60 11.28
N ASN A 126 11.52 -6.37 11.63
CA ASN A 126 11.91 -5.51 12.75
C ASN A 126 12.44 -4.12 12.31
N ALA A 127 12.85 -3.98 11.05
CA ALA A 127 13.30 -2.71 10.47
C ALA A 127 13.06 -2.68 8.96
N ALA A 128 13.06 -1.49 8.37
CA ALA A 128 13.04 -1.30 6.93
C ALA A 128 13.82 -0.05 6.52
N ILE A 129 14.37 -0.08 5.30
CA ILE A 129 15.04 1.03 4.66
C ILE A 129 14.42 1.24 3.28
N MET A 130 13.97 2.46 3.01
CA MET A 130 13.53 2.91 1.70
C MET A 130 14.70 3.53 0.96
N GLU A 131 14.95 3.10 -0.27
CA GLU A 131 16.11 3.53 -1.07
C GLU A 131 15.65 4.00 -2.45
N ALA A 132 16.44 4.88 -3.08
CA ALA A 132 16.27 5.24 -4.48
C ALA A 132 17.61 5.52 -5.16
N ALA A 133 17.57 5.51 -6.50
CA ALA A 133 18.69 5.93 -7.35
C ALA A 133 18.17 6.62 -8.62
N PRO A 134 18.89 7.62 -9.16
CA PRO A 134 18.64 8.15 -10.49
C PRO A 134 18.97 7.09 -11.53
N VAL A 135 18.09 6.97 -12.54
CA VAL A 135 18.23 5.92 -13.57
C VAL A 135 18.10 6.44 -14.99
N SER A 136 18.91 5.85 -15.88
CA SER A 136 18.67 5.86 -17.30
C SER A 136 17.76 4.67 -17.63
N ALA A 137 16.50 4.95 -18.04
CA ALA A 137 15.48 3.95 -18.32
C ALA A 137 14.66 4.36 -19.57
N PRO A 138 15.29 4.44 -20.76
CA PRO A 138 14.65 4.97 -21.96
C PRO A 138 13.45 4.13 -22.41
N GLU A 139 13.51 2.78 -22.29
CA GLU A 139 12.41 1.90 -22.66
C GLU A 139 11.18 2.15 -21.78
N THR A 140 11.39 2.24 -20.48
CA THR A 140 10.32 2.51 -19.49
C THR A 140 9.74 3.91 -19.72
N PHE A 141 10.59 4.92 -19.89
CA PHE A 141 10.15 6.29 -20.14
C PHE A 141 9.30 6.39 -21.43
N LYS A 142 9.74 5.73 -22.50
CA LYS A 142 9.00 5.66 -23.75
C LYS A 142 7.62 5.04 -23.58
N GLU A 143 7.53 3.98 -22.80
CA GLU A 143 6.28 3.24 -22.56
C GLU A 143 5.25 4.07 -21.77
N VAL A 144 5.68 4.82 -20.75
CA VAL A 144 4.76 5.50 -19.84
C VAL A 144 4.59 6.98 -20.09
N ILE A 145 5.58 7.65 -20.70
CA ILE A 145 5.59 9.10 -20.91
C ILE A 145 5.55 9.44 -22.39
N ASP A 146 6.51 8.96 -23.20
CA ASP A 146 6.59 9.36 -24.60
C ASP A 146 5.47 8.81 -25.47
N VAL A 147 4.87 7.68 -25.09
CA VAL A 147 3.70 7.12 -25.77
C VAL A 147 2.59 8.16 -25.96
N TRP A 148 2.42 9.09 -25.03
CA TRP A 148 1.41 10.15 -25.10
C TRP A 148 1.70 11.23 -26.13
N SER A 149 2.94 11.36 -26.60
CA SER A 149 3.33 12.31 -27.64
C SER A 149 3.16 11.75 -29.07
N THR A 150 2.80 10.48 -29.19
CA THR A 150 2.59 9.83 -30.49
C THR A 150 1.09 9.68 -30.75
N PRO A 151 0.55 10.30 -31.83
CA PRO A 151 -0.86 10.13 -32.17
C PRO A 151 -1.24 8.67 -32.37
N GLN A 152 -2.35 8.24 -31.74
CA GLN A 152 -2.90 6.90 -31.87
C GLN A 152 -4.08 6.93 -32.84
N LEU A 153 -4.00 6.15 -33.93
CA LEU A 153 -5.03 6.13 -34.99
C LEU A 153 -5.34 7.54 -35.53
N GLY A 154 -4.36 8.40 -35.58
CA GLY A 154 -4.51 9.80 -36.04
C GLY A 154 -5.08 10.77 -35.01
N ILE A 155 -5.28 10.34 -33.76
CA ILE A 155 -5.76 11.17 -32.66
C ILE A 155 -4.59 11.59 -31.77
N ASP A 156 -4.40 12.89 -31.60
CA ASP A 156 -3.42 13.47 -30.67
C ASP A 156 -3.94 13.36 -29.22
N GLN A 157 -3.21 12.63 -28.39
CA GLN A 157 -3.50 12.43 -26.96
C GLN A 157 -2.44 13.12 -26.06
N SER A 158 -1.60 13.99 -26.63
CA SER A 158 -0.51 14.64 -25.89
C SER A 158 -0.95 15.41 -24.62
N PRO A 159 -2.18 15.96 -24.49
CA PRO A 159 -2.62 16.55 -23.22
C PRO A 159 -2.61 15.59 -22.03
N ALA A 160 -2.73 14.26 -22.26
CA ALA A 160 -2.68 13.25 -21.19
C ALA A 160 -1.27 13.11 -20.58
N ARG A 161 -0.21 13.48 -21.32
CA ARG A 161 1.18 13.49 -20.81
C ARG A 161 1.34 14.30 -19.54
N THR A 162 0.58 15.39 -19.39
CA THR A 162 0.60 16.24 -18.18
C THR A 162 0.21 15.49 -16.93
N TYR A 163 -0.67 14.49 -17.04
CA TYR A 163 -1.09 13.65 -15.92
C TYR A 163 -0.20 12.42 -15.77
N ALA A 164 0.24 11.86 -16.87
CA ALA A 164 1.13 10.70 -16.89
C ALA A 164 2.45 10.98 -16.16
N ASN A 165 3.05 12.15 -16.35
CA ASN A 165 4.31 12.53 -15.71
C ASN A 165 4.19 12.89 -14.21
N GLN A 166 2.99 12.84 -13.63
CA GLN A 166 2.72 13.07 -12.22
C GLN A 166 2.50 11.77 -11.44
N GLN A 167 2.56 10.61 -12.09
CA GLN A 167 2.31 9.33 -11.46
C GLN A 167 3.60 8.64 -11.03
N ILE A 168 3.52 7.82 -9.99
CA ILE A 168 4.51 6.78 -9.72
C ILE A 168 4.05 5.51 -10.44
N TYR A 169 4.94 4.93 -11.22
CA TYR A 169 4.69 3.69 -11.92
C TYR A 169 5.28 2.52 -11.14
N TRP A 170 4.55 1.42 -11.10
CA TRP A 170 4.92 0.23 -10.33
C TRP A 170 5.38 -0.85 -11.29
N TYR A 171 6.67 -1.16 -11.24
CA TYR A 171 7.30 -2.13 -12.14
C TYR A 171 7.83 -3.36 -11.42
N GLY A 172 7.71 -4.52 -12.08
CA GLY A 172 8.35 -5.75 -11.67
C GLY A 172 9.72 -5.91 -12.31
N LYS A 173 9.78 -6.75 -13.37
CA LYS A 173 11.04 -7.15 -14.03
C LYS A 173 11.59 -6.10 -15.02
N GLU A 174 10.77 -5.20 -15.51
CA GLU A 174 11.08 -4.30 -16.62
C GLU A 174 12.16 -3.29 -16.25
N LEU A 175 12.10 -2.76 -15.02
CA LEU A 175 13.09 -1.79 -14.53
C LEU A 175 14.48 -2.40 -14.26
N LYS A 176 14.63 -3.73 -14.36
CA LYS A 176 15.94 -4.41 -14.22
C LYS A 176 16.96 -4.00 -15.28
N LYS A 177 16.50 -3.50 -16.42
CA LYS A 177 17.36 -3.01 -17.51
C LYS A 177 17.79 -1.56 -17.31
N ALA A 178 17.23 -0.85 -16.34
CA ALA A 178 17.59 0.53 -16.06
C ALA A 178 19.05 0.59 -15.55
N GLN A 179 19.82 1.51 -16.08
CA GLN A 179 21.17 1.79 -15.63
C GLN A 179 21.12 2.79 -14.47
N TYR A 180 21.76 2.48 -13.34
CA TYR A 180 21.98 3.44 -12.27
C TYR A 180 23.03 4.48 -12.68
N LEU A 181 22.70 5.74 -12.51
CA LEU A 181 23.59 6.88 -12.81
C LEU A 181 24.40 7.32 -11.58
N ALA A 182 23.96 6.90 -10.40
CA ALA A 182 24.66 7.10 -9.12
C ALA A 182 24.46 5.89 -8.20
N ILE A 183 25.18 5.88 -7.08
CA ILE A 183 24.95 4.88 -6.02
C ILE A 183 23.57 5.11 -5.43
N PRO A 184 22.80 4.03 -5.16
CA PRO A 184 21.57 4.12 -4.38
C PRO A 184 21.81 4.71 -3.00
N GLU A 185 20.91 5.57 -2.55
CA GLU A 185 20.97 6.21 -1.24
C GLU A 185 19.69 5.95 -0.43
N PRO A 186 19.80 5.85 0.90
CA PRO A 186 18.65 5.70 1.77
C PRO A 186 17.84 7.01 1.82
N LEU A 187 16.53 6.89 1.59
CA LEU A 187 15.57 7.97 1.74
C LEU A 187 14.95 8.02 3.13
N MET A 188 14.80 6.85 3.75
CA MET A 188 14.19 6.69 5.07
C MET A 188 14.63 5.37 5.69
N GLU A 189 14.96 5.41 6.97
CA GLU A 189 15.27 4.24 7.77
C GLU A 189 14.32 4.15 8.95
N LEU A 190 13.72 3.00 9.18
CA LEU A 190 12.77 2.75 10.25
C LEU A 190 13.22 1.55 11.10
N ASP A 191 13.43 1.77 12.37
CA ASP A 191 13.42 0.73 13.39
C ASP A 191 11.97 0.56 13.88
N PHE A 192 11.33 -0.55 13.59
CA PHE A 192 9.92 -0.77 13.91
C PHE A 192 9.63 -0.90 15.41
N TYR A 193 10.66 -1.11 16.24
CA TYR A 193 10.48 -1.07 17.70
C TYR A 193 10.26 0.34 18.24
N THR A 194 10.85 1.36 17.59
CA THR A 194 10.88 2.74 18.10
C THR A 194 10.17 3.75 17.19
N ALA A 195 9.97 3.41 15.92
CA ALA A 195 9.33 4.30 14.96
C ALA A 195 7.90 4.65 15.38
N THR A 196 7.54 5.92 15.22
CA THR A 196 6.19 6.46 15.46
C THR A 196 5.64 7.20 14.26
N GLN A 197 6.49 7.51 13.28
CA GLN A 197 6.15 8.30 12.10
C GLN A 197 6.15 7.43 10.84
N THR A 198 5.21 7.70 9.95
CA THR A 198 5.04 7.00 8.67
C THR A 198 5.01 7.99 7.49
N HIS A 199 5.42 9.23 7.71
CA HIS A 199 5.67 10.21 6.66
C HIS A 199 7.14 10.18 6.24
N CYS A 200 7.42 10.50 4.98
CA CYS A 200 8.76 10.70 4.45
C CYS A 200 8.95 12.17 4.10
N GLN A 201 10.05 12.75 4.54
CA GLN A 201 10.53 14.05 4.09
C GLN A 201 12.05 14.01 4.11
N THR A 202 12.64 13.91 2.92
CA THR A 202 14.09 13.76 2.77
C THR A 202 14.61 14.56 1.59
N GLN A 203 15.90 14.88 1.62
CA GLN A 203 16.64 15.46 0.51
C GLN A 203 18.02 14.81 0.44
N ILE A 204 18.34 14.28 -0.74
CA ILE A 204 19.62 13.59 -1.02
C ILE A 204 20.29 14.29 -2.19
N SER A 205 21.62 14.41 -2.12
CA SER A 205 22.47 14.80 -3.26
C SER A 205 23.18 13.56 -3.80
N TYR A 206 22.91 13.24 -5.05
CA TYR A 206 23.52 12.10 -5.74
C TYR A 206 24.71 12.58 -6.56
N ALA A 207 25.92 12.14 -6.21
CA ALA A 207 27.08 12.33 -7.06
C ALA A 207 26.99 11.40 -8.29
N ILE A 208 26.79 11.97 -9.46
CA ILE A 208 26.65 11.21 -10.71
C ILE A 208 27.97 10.52 -11.04
N LYS A 209 27.92 9.21 -11.25
CA LYS A 209 29.05 8.36 -11.60
C LYS A 209 29.17 8.13 -13.11
N ASP A 210 28.04 7.87 -13.74
CA ASP A 210 27.95 7.57 -15.16
C ASP A 210 27.18 8.68 -15.88
N ALA A 211 27.81 9.27 -16.90
CA ALA A 211 27.16 10.25 -17.75
C ALA A 211 26.03 9.60 -18.54
N GLY A 212 24.95 10.35 -18.77
CA GLY A 212 23.81 9.86 -19.56
C GLY A 212 22.54 10.67 -19.35
N CYS A 213 21.44 10.14 -19.84
CA CYS A 213 20.13 10.77 -19.73
C CYS A 213 19.37 10.18 -18.51
N CYS A 214 19.12 11.01 -17.50
CA CYS A 214 18.33 10.64 -16.33
C CYS A 214 16.83 10.73 -16.66
N HIS A 215 16.19 9.60 -16.84
CA HIS A 215 14.76 9.50 -17.16
C HIS A 215 13.86 9.53 -15.93
N GLY A 216 14.43 9.39 -14.72
CA GLY A 216 13.70 9.37 -13.48
C GLY A 216 14.46 8.69 -12.36
N PHE A 217 13.74 8.30 -11.32
CA PHE A 217 14.27 7.58 -10.17
C PHE A 217 13.62 6.21 -10.05
N ALA A 218 14.42 5.19 -9.76
CA ALA A 218 13.95 3.91 -9.27
C ALA A 218 13.92 3.95 -7.75
N GLY A 219 12.81 3.54 -7.14
CA GLY A 219 12.63 3.49 -5.70
C GLY A 219 12.19 2.11 -5.23
N TRP A 220 12.76 1.63 -4.13
CA TRP A 220 12.47 0.32 -3.54
C TRP A 220 12.66 0.35 -2.03
N PHE A 221 12.48 -0.78 -1.40
CA PHE A 221 12.80 -0.92 0.01
C PHE A 221 13.45 -2.27 0.29
N LYS A 222 14.12 -2.36 1.43
CA LYS A 222 14.55 -3.60 2.06
C LYS A 222 14.03 -3.66 3.48
N MET A 223 13.72 -4.87 3.96
CA MET A 223 13.26 -5.10 5.31
C MET A 223 14.15 -6.12 6.02
N GLN A 224 14.29 -5.96 7.32
CA GLN A 224 15.05 -6.86 8.16
C GLN A 224 14.12 -7.91 8.78
N LEU A 225 14.45 -9.18 8.57
CA LEU A 225 13.75 -10.35 9.08
C LEU A 225 14.72 -11.11 10.00
N GLY A 226 14.71 -10.79 11.29
CA GLY A 226 15.74 -11.23 12.22
C GLY A 226 17.13 -10.73 11.80
N ASP A 227 18.08 -11.64 11.55
CA ASP A 227 19.44 -11.30 11.14
C ASP A 227 19.63 -11.12 9.62
N SER A 228 18.56 -11.27 8.82
CA SER A 228 18.64 -11.26 7.36
C SER A 228 17.88 -10.10 6.76
N TRP A 229 18.40 -9.53 5.67
CA TRP A 229 17.70 -8.52 4.88
C TRP A 229 17.04 -9.13 3.64
N LEU A 230 15.82 -8.71 3.35
CA LEU A 230 15.08 -9.03 2.13
C LEU A 230 14.85 -7.74 1.36
N SER A 231 15.38 -7.66 0.14
CA SER A 231 15.33 -6.46 -0.69
C SER A 231 14.42 -6.63 -1.89
N THR A 232 13.69 -5.55 -2.23
CA THR A 232 12.86 -5.41 -3.44
C THR A 232 13.60 -4.65 -4.56
N ALA A 233 14.92 -4.43 -4.43
CA ALA A 233 15.72 -3.71 -5.41
C ALA A 233 15.61 -4.31 -6.83
N PRO A 234 15.69 -3.48 -7.89
CA PRO A 234 15.52 -3.94 -9.27
C PRO A 234 16.43 -5.09 -9.69
N HIS A 235 17.66 -5.16 -9.16
CA HIS A 235 18.65 -6.20 -9.49
C HIS A 235 18.49 -7.50 -8.68
N GLU A 236 17.68 -7.46 -7.64
CA GLU A 236 17.37 -8.62 -6.84
C GLU A 236 16.37 -9.55 -7.55
N PRO A 237 16.33 -10.85 -7.21
CA PRO A 237 15.26 -11.72 -7.66
C PRO A 237 13.89 -11.14 -7.25
N PRO A 238 12.88 -11.17 -8.15
CA PRO A 238 11.62 -10.51 -7.92
C PRO A 238 10.87 -11.05 -6.71
N LEU A 239 10.21 -10.15 -6.02
CA LEU A 239 9.20 -10.41 -5.01
C LEU A 239 7.83 -9.98 -5.54
N HIS A 240 6.78 -10.14 -4.74
CA HIS A 240 5.45 -9.67 -5.12
C HIS A 240 5.32 -8.13 -5.07
N TRP A 241 6.21 -7.44 -4.36
CA TRP A 241 6.28 -5.97 -4.37
C TRP A 241 6.91 -5.46 -5.66
N SER A 242 6.38 -4.35 -6.12
CA SER A 242 6.88 -3.65 -7.29
C SER A 242 7.91 -2.58 -6.92
N VAL A 243 8.80 -2.30 -7.85
CA VAL A 243 9.72 -1.15 -7.79
C VAL A 243 8.96 0.10 -8.22
N ALA A 244 9.14 1.21 -7.52
CA ALA A 244 8.61 2.51 -7.91
C ALA A 244 9.48 3.10 -9.03
N TYR A 245 8.85 3.63 -10.07
CA TYR A 245 9.48 4.50 -11.05
C TYR A 245 8.85 5.90 -10.98
N LEU A 246 9.68 6.88 -10.66
CA LEU A 246 9.33 8.30 -10.53
C LEU A 246 9.89 9.04 -11.75
N PRO A 247 9.09 9.34 -12.79
CA PRO A 247 9.58 9.92 -14.02
C PRO A 247 10.03 11.37 -13.87
N LEU A 248 10.98 11.77 -14.72
CA LEU A 248 11.33 13.16 -15.00
C LEU A 248 10.91 13.49 -16.43
N ASP A 249 10.23 14.60 -16.63
CA ASP A 249 9.78 15.04 -17.94
C ASP A 249 9.94 16.57 -18.07
N PRO A 250 10.87 17.06 -18.95
CA PRO A 250 11.78 16.26 -19.78
C PRO A 250 12.85 15.53 -18.95
N PRO A 251 13.44 14.43 -19.48
CA PRO A 251 14.63 13.81 -18.89
C PRO A 251 15.79 14.80 -18.77
N LEU A 252 16.71 14.57 -17.86
CA LEU A 252 17.86 15.44 -17.60
C LEU A 252 19.16 14.80 -18.12
N GLU A 253 19.91 15.53 -18.93
CA GLU A 253 21.26 15.14 -19.27
C GLU A 253 22.18 15.37 -18.08
N VAL A 254 22.91 14.33 -17.67
CA VAL A 254 23.83 14.35 -16.55
C VAL A 254 25.23 13.94 -16.98
N THR A 255 26.25 14.53 -16.35
CA THR A 255 27.64 14.21 -16.59
C THR A 255 28.31 13.69 -15.30
N GLN A 256 29.39 12.94 -15.47
CA GLN A 256 30.14 12.44 -14.30
C GLN A 256 30.63 13.61 -13.45
N GLY A 257 30.37 13.54 -12.15
CA GLY A 257 30.73 14.57 -11.17
C GLY A 257 29.63 15.61 -10.92
N ASP A 258 28.51 15.57 -11.66
CA ASP A 258 27.33 16.39 -11.33
C ASP A 258 26.73 15.99 -9.98
N ASP A 259 26.22 17.00 -9.25
CA ASP A 259 25.44 16.80 -8.03
C ASP A 259 23.95 16.95 -8.33
N LEU A 260 23.26 15.82 -8.41
CA LEU A 260 21.80 15.77 -8.65
C LEU A 260 21.05 15.73 -7.32
N THR A 261 20.40 16.83 -6.98
CA THR A 261 19.58 16.89 -5.76
C THR A 261 18.21 16.27 -6.00
N PHE A 262 17.82 15.33 -5.14
CA PHE A 262 16.50 14.72 -5.10
C PHE A 262 15.85 14.96 -3.75
N ARG A 263 14.64 15.48 -3.75
CA ARG A 263 13.80 15.63 -2.56
C ARG A 263 12.53 14.84 -2.72
N LEU A 264 12.19 14.03 -1.70
CA LEU A 264 10.96 13.28 -1.63
C LEU A 264 10.16 13.69 -0.41
N THR A 265 8.87 13.93 -0.61
CA THR A 265 7.93 14.21 0.47
C THR A 265 6.69 13.35 0.31
N ARG A 266 6.27 12.69 1.38
CA ARG A 266 5.00 11.96 1.46
C ARG A 266 4.45 12.06 2.88
N PRO A 267 3.39 12.84 3.12
CA PRO A 267 2.65 12.79 4.37
C PRO A 267 2.01 11.40 4.57
N THR A 268 1.79 11.01 5.81
CA THR A 268 0.97 9.82 6.12
C THR A 268 -0.41 9.99 5.48
N TYR A 269 -0.88 8.99 4.75
CA TYR A 269 -2.14 9.00 3.97
C TYR A 269 -2.19 10.07 2.87
N GLY A 270 -1.05 10.68 2.52
CA GLY A 270 -0.98 11.77 1.54
C GLY A 270 -0.32 11.37 0.22
N ASP A 271 -0.26 12.35 -0.66
CA ASP A 271 0.34 12.21 -1.97
C ASP A 271 1.87 12.24 -1.93
N TRP A 272 2.49 11.56 -2.87
CA TRP A 272 3.92 11.64 -3.13
C TRP A 272 4.25 12.91 -3.90
N THR A 273 5.28 13.62 -3.45
CA THR A 273 5.85 14.75 -4.17
C THR A 273 7.34 14.55 -4.27
N TRP A 274 7.88 14.63 -5.50
CA TRP A 274 9.32 14.60 -5.72
C TRP A 274 9.79 15.82 -6.48
N GLN A 275 10.95 16.31 -6.09
CA GLN A 275 11.62 17.45 -6.69
C GLN A 275 13.02 17.02 -7.07
N VAL A 276 13.48 17.50 -8.23
CA VAL A 276 14.82 17.26 -8.73
C VAL A 276 15.44 18.58 -9.13
N ALA A 277 16.70 18.79 -8.76
CA ALA A 277 17.47 19.95 -9.17
C ALA A 277 18.86 19.52 -9.67
N LEU A 278 19.24 20.06 -10.81
CA LEU A 278 20.58 19.94 -11.39
C LEU A 278 20.98 21.31 -11.93
N ASN A 279 22.02 21.91 -11.36
CA ASN A 279 22.42 23.29 -11.69
C ASN A 279 21.23 24.26 -11.57
N ASP A 280 20.88 24.96 -12.64
CA ASP A 280 19.73 25.88 -12.70
C ASP A 280 18.40 25.19 -13.08
N GLN A 281 18.43 23.92 -13.44
CA GLN A 281 17.25 23.16 -13.82
C GLN A 281 16.55 22.62 -12.58
N ARG A 282 15.23 22.81 -12.51
CA ARG A 282 14.40 22.28 -11.43
C ARG A 282 13.11 21.70 -11.96
N GLN A 283 12.74 20.56 -11.46
CA GLN A 283 11.47 19.91 -11.76
C GLN A 283 10.78 19.47 -10.46
N GLN A 284 9.46 19.55 -10.46
CA GLN A 284 8.61 19.04 -9.39
C GLN A 284 7.46 18.25 -9.98
N ARG A 285 7.13 17.14 -9.35
CA ARG A 285 5.99 16.27 -9.67
C ARG A 285 5.27 15.88 -8.39
N SER A 286 3.96 15.59 -8.52
CA SER A 286 3.16 15.11 -7.38
C SER A 286 2.00 14.26 -7.85
N THR A 287 1.77 13.13 -7.17
CA THR A 287 0.63 12.26 -7.45
C THR A 287 -0.72 12.97 -7.24
N PHE A 288 -0.74 14.06 -6.48
CA PHE A 288 -1.89 14.93 -6.37
C PHE A 288 -2.39 15.45 -7.72
N PHE A 289 -1.48 15.71 -8.66
CA PHE A 289 -1.82 16.18 -10.01
C PHE A 289 -1.97 15.07 -11.04
N ALA A 290 -1.84 13.80 -10.64
CA ALA A 290 -1.97 12.66 -11.54
C ALA A 290 -3.40 12.44 -12.06
N THR A 291 -4.39 13.00 -11.39
CA THR A 291 -5.81 12.90 -11.77
C THR A 291 -6.37 14.28 -12.11
N PRO A 292 -7.11 14.41 -13.23
CA PRO A 292 -7.76 15.67 -13.58
C PRO A 292 -8.75 16.11 -12.51
N MET A 293 -8.56 17.31 -11.99
CA MET A 293 -9.51 17.90 -11.04
C MET A 293 -10.39 18.93 -11.73
N THR A 294 -11.69 18.73 -11.66
CA THR A 294 -12.66 19.73 -12.14
C THR A 294 -12.79 20.86 -11.13
N MET A 295 -13.22 22.05 -11.58
CA MET A 295 -13.55 23.17 -10.68
C MET A 295 -14.62 22.77 -9.66
N LYS A 296 -15.52 21.85 -10.01
CA LYS A 296 -16.51 21.30 -9.09
C LYS A 296 -15.82 20.51 -7.97
N THR A 297 -14.91 19.61 -8.32
CA THR A 297 -14.15 18.78 -7.36
C THR A 297 -13.31 19.66 -6.42
N LEU A 298 -12.61 20.66 -6.97
CA LEU A 298 -11.82 21.62 -6.18
C LEU A 298 -12.68 22.40 -5.18
N ARG A 299 -13.86 22.88 -5.63
CA ARG A 299 -14.80 23.54 -4.73
C ARG A 299 -15.31 22.62 -3.62
N GLN A 300 -15.58 21.36 -3.94
CA GLN A 300 -16.04 20.37 -2.96
C GLN A 300 -14.98 20.01 -1.90
N GLN A 301 -13.69 20.20 -2.20
CA GLN A 301 -12.58 20.00 -1.26
C GLN A 301 -12.26 21.25 -0.44
N SER A 302 -12.86 22.41 -0.74
CA SER A 302 -12.65 23.61 0.06
C SER A 302 -13.21 23.43 1.48
N PRO A 303 -12.48 23.88 2.52
CA PRO A 303 -12.97 23.85 3.90
C PRO A 303 -14.29 24.62 4.10
N ASP A 304 -14.53 25.64 3.27
CA ASP A 304 -15.74 26.48 3.33
C ASP A 304 -16.90 25.95 2.47
N TYR A 305 -16.71 24.79 1.81
CA TYR A 305 -17.76 24.20 0.99
C TYR A 305 -18.95 23.74 1.82
N GLN A 306 -20.14 24.20 1.46
CA GLN A 306 -21.38 23.73 2.06
C GLN A 306 -21.99 22.62 1.20
N PRO A 307 -21.88 21.35 1.60
CA PRO A 307 -22.35 20.23 0.82
C PRO A 307 -23.87 20.14 0.84
N SER A 308 -24.44 19.71 -0.30
CA SER A 308 -25.83 19.27 -0.39
C SER A 308 -25.89 17.86 -0.96
N LEU A 309 -26.88 17.10 -0.54
CA LEU A 309 -27.07 15.75 -1.06
C LEU A 309 -27.56 15.81 -2.50
N ASN A 310 -26.96 14.99 -3.36
CA ASN A 310 -27.56 14.61 -4.63
C ASN A 310 -28.57 13.47 -4.40
N ASP A 311 -29.32 13.08 -5.45
CA ASP A 311 -30.33 12.02 -5.33
C ASP A 311 -29.78 10.69 -4.80
N LYS A 312 -28.52 10.31 -5.17
CA LYS A 312 -27.87 9.11 -4.64
C LYS A 312 -27.58 9.24 -3.16
N GLY A 313 -27.14 10.44 -2.72
CA GLY A 313 -26.91 10.75 -1.32
C GLY A 313 -28.21 10.77 -0.51
N ALA A 314 -29.30 11.30 -1.07
CA ALA A 314 -30.61 11.28 -0.46
C ALA A 314 -31.17 9.85 -0.32
N ALA A 315 -30.99 9.02 -1.34
CA ALA A 315 -31.32 7.59 -1.28
C ALA A 315 -30.49 6.83 -0.23
N ALA A 316 -29.19 7.12 -0.12
CA ALA A 316 -28.33 6.54 0.90
C ALA A 316 -28.75 6.97 2.31
N LEU A 317 -29.05 8.26 2.52
CA LEU A 317 -29.56 8.75 3.78
C LEU A 317 -30.88 8.08 4.17
N PHE A 318 -31.79 7.87 3.22
CA PHE A 318 -33.02 7.12 3.45
C PHE A 318 -32.73 5.71 3.97
N VAL A 319 -31.85 4.94 3.31
CA VAL A 319 -31.48 3.58 3.74
C VAL A 319 -30.87 3.59 5.13
N LEU A 320 -29.87 4.45 5.37
CA LEU A 320 -29.15 4.53 6.65
C LEU A 320 -30.08 4.96 7.80
N SER A 321 -31.01 5.87 7.56
CA SER A 321 -31.97 6.30 8.59
C SER A 321 -32.95 5.21 9.00
N HIS A 322 -33.18 4.21 8.14
CA HIS A 322 -34.05 3.06 8.41
C HIS A 322 -33.30 1.79 8.82
N SER A 323 -31.96 1.85 8.92
CA SER A 323 -31.12 0.71 9.34
C SER A 323 -31.23 0.39 10.84
N ASN A 324 -32.08 1.09 11.58
CA ASN A 324 -32.41 0.87 13.00
C ASN A 324 -33.47 -0.24 13.21
N ARG A 325 -33.63 -1.17 12.27
CA ARG A 325 -34.63 -2.26 12.24
C ARG A 325 -36.06 -1.80 11.98
N SER A 326 -36.29 -0.60 11.51
CA SER A 326 -37.64 -0.10 11.19
C SER A 326 -38.22 -0.71 9.90
N LEU A 327 -37.36 -1.00 8.91
CA LEU A 327 -37.76 -1.61 7.63
C LEU A 327 -36.83 -2.79 7.29
N SER A 328 -37.39 -3.76 6.57
CA SER A 328 -36.60 -4.83 5.97
C SER A 328 -35.81 -4.31 4.75
N THR A 329 -34.71 -4.95 4.39
CA THR A 329 -33.92 -4.66 3.19
C THR A 329 -34.79 -4.59 1.93
N LYS A 330 -35.78 -5.53 1.80
CA LYS A 330 -36.72 -5.56 0.69
C LYS A 330 -37.63 -4.34 0.70
N ALA A 331 -38.22 -4.01 1.84
CA ALA A 331 -39.11 -2.85 1.97
C ALA A 331 -38.37 -1.53 1.67
N MET A 332 -37.11 -1.36 2.12
CA MET A 332 -36.32 -0.22 1.74
C MET A 332 -36.06 -0.14 0.23
N ALA A 333 -35.75 -1.28 -0.41
CA ALA A 333 -35.53 -1.32 -1.85
C ALA A 333 -36.83 -1.00 -2.65
N GLU A 334 -37.98 -1.51 -2.22
CA GLU A 334 -39.32 -1.20 -2.84
C GLU A 334 -39.62 0.30 -2.76
N GLN A 335 -39.33 0.95 -1.62
CA GLN A 335 -39.51 2.38 -1.47
C GLN A 335 -38.53 3.20 -2.33
N LEU A 336 -37.27 2.74 -2.49
CA LEU A 336 -36.33 3.38 -3.40
C LEU A 336 -36.78 3.33 -4.87
N VAL A 337 -37.37 2.24 -5.33
CA VAL A 337 -37.92 2.14 -6.69
C VAL A 337 -39.06 3.18 -6.89
N ILE A 338 -39.86 3.41 -5.86
CA ILE A 338 -40.97 4.37 -5.93
C ILE A 338 -40.43 5.82 -5.88
N ALA A 339 -39.58 6.12 -4.91
CA ALA A 339 -39.13 7.49 -4.63
C ALA A 339 -38.03 7.99 -5.59
N TYR A 340 -37.22 7.08 -6.14
CA TYR A 340 -36.05 7.37 -6.97
C TYR A 340 -36.03 6.51 -8.25
N SER A 341 -37.17 6.44 -8.95
CA SER A 341 -37.37 5.55 -10.11
C SER A 341 -36.36 5.74 -11.25
N GLN A 342 -35.82 6.96 -11.45
CA GLN A 342 -34.81 7.20 -12.46
C GLN A 342 -33.48 6.52 -12.10
N GLN A 343 -33.13 6.43 -10.83
CA GLN A 343 -31.89 5.80 -10.36
C GLN A 343 -32.05 4.29 -10.14
N PHE A 344 -33.24 3.90 -9.67
CA PHE A 344 -33.59 2.51 -9.35
C PHE A 344 -34.78 2.09 -10.20
N PRO A 345 -34.55 1.79 -11.49
CA PRO A 345 -35.64 1.42 -12.43
C PRO A 345 -36.29 0.09 -12.09
N ASP A 346 -35.64 -0.74 -11.28
CA ASP A 346 -36.11 -2.05 -10.86
C ASP A 346 -35.68 -2.40 -9.44
N LEU A 347 -36.37 -3.39 -8.86
CA LEU A 347 -36.11 -3.85 -7.49
C LEU A 347 -34.72 -4.45 -7.32
N ARG A 348 -34.14 -5.09 -8.33
CA ARG A 348 -32.85 -5.71 -8.27
C ARG A 348 -31.74 -4.67 -8.04
N LYS A 349 -31.79 -3.56 -8.81
CA LYS A 349 -30.83 -2.47 -8.68
C LYS A 349 -30.95 -1.79 -7.32
N ALA A 350 -32.20 -1.59 -6.85
CA ALA A 350 -32.44 -1.04 -5.52
C ALA A 350 -31.93 -1.98 -4.40
N MET A 351 -32.19 -3.28 -4.51
CA MET A 351 -31.71 -4.29 -3.56
C MET A 351 -30.19 -4.29 -3.45
N ASN A 352 -29.46 -4.30 -4.58
CA ASN A 352 -28.01 -4.26 -4.58
C ASN A 352 -27.46 -3.00 -3.88
N PHE A 353 -28.12 -1.86 -4.10
CA PHE A 353 -27.73 -0.60 -3.45
C PHE A 353 -27.95 -0.66 -1.93
N VAL A 354 -29.12 -1.14 -1.49
CA VAL A 354 -29.46 -1.28 -0.07
C VAL A 354 -28.50 -2.27 0.61
N GLN A 355 -28.27 -3.44 0.00
CA GLN A 355 -27.36 -4.46 0.53
C GLN A 355 -25.92 -3.94 0.65
N GLY A 356 -25.44 -3.18 -0.34
CA GLY A 356 -24.12 -2.57 -0.29
C GLY A 356 -23.97 -1.57 0.86
N LEU A 357 -24.99 -0.74 1.13
CA LEU A 357 -24.95 0.18 2.27
C LEU A 357 -25.05 -0.55 3.61
N ILE A 358 -25.94 -1.55 3.72
CA ILE A 358 -26.08 -2.33 4.96
C ILE A 358 -24.78 -3.08 5.25
N GLY A 359 -24.18 -3.74 4.27
CA GLY A 359 -22.90 -4.43 4.46
C GLY A 359 -21.75 -3.53 4.87
N SER A 360 -21.80 -2.24 4.51
CA SER A 360 -20.75 -1.27 4.86
C SER A 360 -20.97 -0.55 6.18
N PHE A 361 -22.24 -0.39 6.63
CA PHE A 361 -22.62 0.54 7.71
C PHE A 361 -23.56 -0.07 8.77
N SER A 362 -23.89 -1.37 8.72
CA SER A 362 -24.68 -2.03 9.77
C SER A 362 -23.97 -3.26 10.33
N HIS A 363 -24.45 -3.73 11.49
CA HIS A 363 -23.95 -4.92 12.20
C HIS A 363 -24.74 -6.18 11.81
#